data_aad9921b4b4f6392da5b0e29908e2cb7
#
_entry.id   aad9921b4b4f6392da5b0e29908e2cb7
#
_cell.length_a   1.000
_cell.length_b   1.000
_cell.length_c   1.000
_cell.angle_alpha   90.00
_cell.angle_beta   90.00
_cell.angle_gamma   90.00
#
_symmetry.space_group_name_H-M   'P 1'
#
loop_
_entity.id
_entity.type
_entity.pdbx_description
1 polymer ?
#
loop_
_entity_poly.entity_id
_entity_poly.type
_entity_poly.pdbx_seq_one_letter_code
_entity_poly.pdbx_strand_id
1 'polypeptide(L)'
;MTIKSILIGTVLFSSGLAAMAGQAVAVQGAWARATVPGQKATGAFMTLTAAEGSKLVGVESAVAGVAEVHEMKLEGGIMRMRAVQGGLNLPAGTAVELKPGGYHVMLMDLKAPVDKDTKVPVTLVFKDAKGVESKVELQLPVSTKPPAGMAHPKEAKMDHCMHGAMPPKKTP
;
A
#
# COMPACT_ATOMS: atom_id res chain seq x y z
N MET A 1 72.75 13.32 27.98
CA MET A 1 71.51 12.70 28.48
C MET A 1 70.34 13.43 27.84
N THR A 2 69.77 12.87 26.82
CA THR A 2 68.67 13.47 26.02
C THR A 2 67.41 12.66 26.27
N ILE A 3 66.43 13.26 26.95
CA ILE A 3 65.16 12.68 27.28
C ILE A 3 64.22 12.92 26.05
N LYS A 4 63.86 11.86 25.36
CA LYS A 4 62.86 11.88 24.25
C LYS A 4 61.45 11.84 24.84
N SER A 5 60.74 12.96 24.77
CA SER A 5 59.29 13.02 25.08
C SER A 5 58.49 12.34 23.98
N ILE A 6 57.76 11.29 24.33
CA ILE A 6 56.79 10.61 23.46
C ILE A 6 55.43 11.26 23.69
N LEU A 7 54.95 11.97 22.69
CA LEU A 7 53.58 12.48 22.62
C LEU A 7 52.64 11.34 22.18
N ILE A 8 51.84 10.84 23.12
CA ILE A 8 50.77 9.89 22.84
C ILE A 8 49.57 10.72 22.38
N GLY A 9 49.31 10.69 21.08
CA GLY A 9 48.12 11.29 20.48
C GLY A 9 46.89 10.40 20.74
N THR A 10 45.97 10.88 21.58
CA THR A 10 44.67 10.24 21.82
C THR A 10 43.78 10.52 20.63
N VAL A 11 43.55 9.49 19.76
CA VAL A 11 42.56 9.53 18.69
C VAL A 11 41.18 9.29 19.32
N LEU A 12 40.38 10.34 19.46
CA LEU A 12 38.96 10.25 19.80
C LEU A 12 38.20 9.65 18.62
N PHE A 13 37.87 8.37 18.73
CA PHE A 13 36.97 7.67 17.80
C PHE A 13 35.54 8.16 18.12
N SER A 14 35.07 9.18 17.40
CA SER A 14 33.67 9.62 17.45
C SER A 14 32.81 8.57 16.77
N SER A 15 32.25 7.65 17.57
CA SER A 15 31.22 6.71 17.10
C SER A 15 29.95 7.49 16.79
N GLY A 16 29.77 7.82 15.52
CA GLY A 16 28.50 8.37 15.03
C GLY A 16 27.39 7.32 15.25
N LEU A 17 26.52 7.56 16.24
CA LEU A 17 25.22 6.88 16.29
C LEU A 17 24.47 7.29 15.04
N ALA A 18 24.42 6.41 14.02
CA ALA A 18 23.41 6.48 12.98
C ALA A 18 22.06 6.32 13.68
N ALA A 19 21.36 7.43 13.90
CA ALA A 19 19.96 7.39 14.29
C ALA A 19 19.22 6.62 13.20
N MET A 20 18.81 5.39 13.49
CA MET A 20 17.78 4.71 12.72
C MET A 20 16.52 5.55 12.88
N ALA A 21 16.27 6.43 11.92
CA ALA A 21 14.98 7.10 11.79
C ALA A 21 13.96 5.98 11.60
N GLY A 22 13.28 5.60 12.67
CA GLY A 22 12.18 4.65 12.63
C GLY A 22 11.22 5.11 11.55
N GLN A 23 10.86 4.23 10.62
CA GLN A 23 9.90 4.56 9.58
C GLN A 23 8.63 5.08 10.25
N ALA A 24 8.31 6.35 10.03
CA ALA A 24 7.12 6.98 10.60
C ALA A 24 5.82 6.27 10.18
N VAL A 25 5.88 5.47 9.09
CA VAL A 25 4.77 4.67 8.58
C VAL A 25 5.22 3.23 8.36
N ALA A 26 4.57 2.28 9.03
CA ALA A 26 4.74 0.86 8.81
C ALA A 26 3.90 0.40 7.61
N VAL A 27 4.51 -0.38 6.71
CA VAL A 27 3.84 -0.97 5.54
C VAL A 27 3.82 -2.48 5.70
N GLN A 28 2.64 -3.09 5.62
CA GLN A 28 2.46 -4.52 5.78
C GLN A 28 1.72 -5.12 4.60
N GLY A 29 2.06 -6.38 4.26
CA GLY A 29 1.36 -7.18 3.27
C GLY A 29 1.31 -6.57 1.87
N ALA A 30 2.28 -5.73 1.52
CA ALA A 30 2.30 -5.02 0.26
C ALA A 30 2.48 -5.99 -0.93
N TRP A 31 1.63 -5.86 -1.96
CA TRP A 31 1.70 -6.66 -3.19
C TRP A 31 1.05 -5.92 -4.36
N ALA A 32 1.41 -6.30 -5.58
CA ALA A 32 0.80 -5.79 -6.81
C ALA A 32 0.12 -6.93 -7.57
N ARG A 33 -0.96 -6.63 -8.29
CA ARG A 33 -1.65 -7.61 -9.11
C ARG A 33 -0.92 -7.81 -10.43
N ALA A 34 -0.74 -9.07 -10.83
CA ALA A 34 -0.21 -9.41 -12.16
C ALA A 34 -1.17 -8.92 -13.26
N THR A 35 -0.62 -8.49 -14.38
CA THR A 35 -1.39 -8.09 -15.56
C THR A 35 -1.53 -9.24 -16.55
N VAL A 36 -2.54 -9.14 -17.42
CA VAL A 36 -2.64 -9.95 -18.63
C VAL A 36 -2.09 -9.17 -19.82
N PRO A 37 -1.69 -9.84 -20.93
CA PRO A 37 -1.20 -9.17 -22.12
C PRO A 37 -2.14 -8.06 -22.62
N GLY A 38 -1.59 -6.89 -22.92
CA GLY A 38 -2.35 -5.72 -23.37
C GLY A 38 -2.97 -4.86 -22.27
N GLN A 39 -2.95 -5.29 -21.01
CA GLN A 39 -3.42 -4.48 -19.89
C GLN A 39 -2.43 -3.36 -19.56
N LYS A 40 -2.92 -2.11 -19.51
CA LYS A 40 -2.13 -0.90 -19.28
C LYS A 40 -2.22 -0.34 -17.86
N ALA A 41 -2.95 -1.01 -16.99
CA ALA A 41 -3.10 -0.57 -15.59
C ALA A 41 -3.19 -1.77 -14.65
N THR A 42 -2.68 -1.59 -13.43
CA THR A 42 -2.82 -2.60 -12.38
C THR A 42 -2.99 -1.94 -11.01
N GLY A 43 -3.45 -2.71 -10.02
CA GLY A 43 -3.61 -2.27 -8.64
C GLY A 43 -2.50 -2.80 -7.74
N ALA A 44 -2.07 -1.96 -6.80
CA ALA A 44 -1.24 -2.40 -5.68
C ALA A 44 -1.99 -2.17 -4.36
N PHE A 45 -1.74 -3.06 -3.41
CA PHE A 45 -2.49 -3.20 -2.18
C PHE A 45 -1.53 -3.38 -1.01
N MET A 46 -1.88 -2.83 0.16
CA MET A 46 -1.06 -2.89 1.37
C MET A 46 -1.85 -2.39 2.57
N THR A 47 -1.32 -2.59 3.75
CA THR A 47 -1.81 -1.96 4.97
C THR A 47 -0.78 -0.94 5.44
N LEU A 48 -1.23 0.28 5.69
CA LEU A 48 -0.41 1.40 6.17
C LEU A 48 -0.78 1.73 7.60
N THR A 49 0.21 1.84 8.49
CA THR A 49 0.01 2.28 9.88
C THR A 49 1.02 3.36 10.19
N ALA A 50 0.55 4.59 10.40
CA ALA A 50 1.39 5.71 10.82
C ALA A 50 1.52 5.69 12.36
N ALA A 51 2.75 5.79 12.88
CA ALA A 51 2.97 5.91 14.33
C ALA A 51 2.43 7.24 14.87
N GLU A 52 2.67 8.32 14.12
CA GLU A 52 2.06 9.64 14.29
C GLU A 52 1.15 9.94 13.10
N GLY A 53 0.18 10.84 13.24
CA GLY A 53 -0.71 11.20 12.13
C GLY A 53 0.07 11.65 10.89
N SER A 54 -0.24 11.08 9.74
CA SER A 54 0.43 11.32 8.47
C SER A 54 -0.57 11.32 7.32
N LYS A 55 -0.12 11.69 6.13
CA LYS A 55 -0.91 11.68 4.91
C LYS A 55 -0.06 11.07 3.78
N LEU A 56 -0.60 10.08 3.06
CA LEU A 56 0.00 9.60 1.81
C LEU A 56 -0.36 10.60 0.70
N VAL A 57 0.59 11.42 0.31
CA VAL A 57 0.37 12.55 -0.63
C VAL A 57 0.78 12.22 -2.07
N GLY A 58 1.60 11.20 -2.26
CA GLY A 58 2.05 10.79 -3.59
C GLY A 58 2.46 9.32 -3.65
N VAL A 59 2.40 8.78 -4.84
CA VAL A 59 2.92 7.46 -5.19
C VAL A 59 3.70 7.59 -6.48
N GLU A 60 4.86 6.96 -6.54
CA GLU A 60 5.73 6.95 -7.73
C GLU A 60 6.09 5.50 -8.07
N SER A 61 6.21 5.16 -9.35
CA SER A 61 6.70 3.86 -9.79
C SER A 61 7.42 3.96 -11.13
N ALA A 62 8.57 3.33 -11.24
CA ALA A 62 9.34 3.31 -12.49
C ALA A 62 8.65 2.53 -13.63
N VAL A 63 7.74 1.61 -13.29
CA VAL A 63 7.03 0.74 -14.25
C VAL A 63 5.76 1.38 -14.83
N ALA A 64 5.29 2.49 -14.24
CA ALA A 64 4.05 3.18 -14.63
C ALA A 64 4.33 4.63 -15.03
N GLY A 65 3.53 5.17 -15.93
CA GLY A 65 3.54 6.61 -16.25
C GLY A 65 2.82 7.43 -15.20
N VAL A 66 1.77 6.86 -14.59
CA VAL A 66 0.97 7.49 -13.54
C VAL A 66 0.75 6.49 -12.40
N ALA A 67 0.96 6.94 -11.16
CA ALA A 67 0.69 6.17 -9.95
C ALA A 67 -0.08 7.05 -8.95
N GLU A 68 -1.26 6.62 -8.57
CA GLU A 68 -2.18 7.42 -7.72
C GLU A 68 -2.92 6.52 -6.72
N VAL A 69 -3.36 7.12 -5.61
CA VAL A 69 -4.31 6.48 -4.70
C VAL A 69 -5.72 6.71 -5.20
N HIS A 70 -6.48 5.64 -5.35
CA HIS A 70 -7.88 5.68 -5.73
C HIS A 70 -8.77 5.13 -4.62
N GLU A 71 -10.01 5.59 -4.59
CA GLU A 71 -11.08 5.13 -3.72
C GLU A 71 -12.20 4.50 -4.56
N MET A 72 -12.67 3.32 -4.14
CA MET A 72 -13.92 2.76 -4.65
C MET A 72 -15.05 3.13 -3.70
N LYS A 73 -16.07 3.81 -4.20
CA LYS A 73 -17.23 4.24 -3.43
C LYS A 73 -18.54 3.84 -4.11
N LEU A 74 -19.48 3.34 -3.32
CA LEU A 74 -20.83 3.04 -3.80
C LEU A 74 -21.66 4.34 -3.78
N GLU A 75 -22.03 4.84 -4.96
CA GLU A 75 -22.87 6.02 -5.12
C GLU A 75 -24.08 5.68 -6.00
N GLY A 76 -25.27 5.81 -5.43
CA GLY A 76 -26.52 5.50 -6.16
C GLY A 76 -26.63 4.06 -6.67
N GLY A 77 -26.07 3.08 -5.94
CA GLY A 77 -26.03 1.67 -6.34
C GLY A 77 -24.96 1.31 -7.36
N ILE A 78 -24.11 2.26 -7.77
CA ILE A 78 -23.04 2.06 -8.75
C ILE A 78 -21.68 2.26 -8.04
N MET A 79 -20.77 1.31 -8.21
CA MET A 79 -19.39 1.44 -7.74
C MET A 79 -18.64 2.44 -8.63
N ARG A 80 -18.18 3.53 -8.04
CA ARG A 80 -17.36 4.55 -8.72
C ARG A 80 -15.96 4.54 -8.18
N MET A 81 -14.99 4.65 -9.06
CA MET A 81 -13.58 4.80 -8.73
C MET A 81 -13.15 6.24 -8.99
N ARG A 82 -12.47 6.84 -8.01
CA ARG A 82 -11.97 8.22 -8.10
C ARG A 82 -10.58 8.30 -7.50
N ALA A 83 -9.73 9.17 -8.05
CA ALA A 83 -8.48 9.55 -7.42
C ALA A 83 -8.74 10.31 -6.11
N VAL A 84 -8.00 9.97 -5.06
CA VAL A 84 -8.09 10.63 -3.75
C VAL A 84 -7.38 11.98 -3.84
N GLN A 85 -8.18 13.06 -3.90
CA GLN A 85 -7.65 14.42 -3.99
C GLN A 85 -7.03 14.84 -2.65
N GLY A 86 -5.83 15.45 -2.70
CA GLY A 86 -5.14 15.97 -1.53
C GLY A 86 -4.52 14.91 -0.60
N GLY A 87 -4.47 13.64 -1.05
CA GLY A 87 -3.82 12.53 -0.37
C GLY A 87 -4.71 11.78 0.63
N LEU A 88 -4.29 10.55 0.96
CA LEU A 88 -4.99 9.65 1.89
C LEU A 88 -4.55 9.92 3.33
N ASN A 89 -5.50 10.22 4.20
CA ASN A 89 -5.23 10.49 5.61
C ASN A 89 -4.94 9.18 6.37
N LEU A 90 -3.87 9.18 7.18
CA LEU A 90 -3.44 8.06 8.02
C LEU A 90 -3.47 8.50 9.47
N PRO A 91 -4.55 8.21 10.23
CA PRO A 91 -4.62 8.56 11.64
C PRO A 91 -3.53 7.82 12.44
N ALA A 92 -3.02 8.46 13.48
CA ALA A 92 -2.00 7.89 14.35
C ALA A 92 -2.44 6.54 14.92
N GLY A 93 -1.58 5.53 14.86
CA GLY A 93 -1.80 4.18 15.39
C GLY A 93 -2.91 3.38 14.70
N THR A 94 -3.54 3.93 13.66
CA THR A 94 -4.65 3.28 12.96
C THR A 94 -4.17 2.63 11.66
N ALA A 95 -4.47 1.34 11.49
CA ALA A 95 -4.20 0.64 10.24
C ALA A 95 -5.20 1.06 9.16
N VAL A 96 -4.71 1.59 8.05
CA VAL A 96 -5.48 1.94 6.86
C VAL A 96 -5.20 0.90 5.80
N GLU A 97 -6.24 0.15 5.41
CA GLU A 97 -6.12 -0.92 4.41
C GLU A 97 -6.37 -0.39 2.99
N LEU A 98 -5.36 -0.57 2.13
CA LEU A 98 -5.51 -0.42 0.69
C LEU A 98 -5.81 -1.78 0.10
N LYS A 99 -7.07 -2.00 -0.27
CA LYS A 99 -7.60 -3.32 -0.70
C LYS A 99 -8.55 -3.20 -1.90
N PRO A 100 -8.76 -4.28 -2.66
CA PRO A 100 -9.78 -4.30 -3.71
C PRO A 100 -11.16 -3.90 -3.16
N GLY A 101 -11.85 -3.00 -3.86
CA GLY A 101 -13.17 -2.51 -3.43
C GLY A 101 -13.15 -1.37 -2.41
N GLY A 102 -11.97 -0.92 -1.97
CA GLY A 102 -11.75 0.23 -1.10
C GLY A 102 -10.69 1.17 -1.66
N TYR A 103 -9.87 1.73 -0.76
CA TYR A 103 -8.66 2.43 -1.18
C TYR A 103 -7.69 1.45 -1.84
N HIS A 104 -6.97 1.90 -2.86
CA HIS A 104 -5.91 1.13 -3.52
C HIS A 104 -4.98 2.06 -4.30
N VAL A 105 -3.77 1.61 -4.56
CA VAL A 105 -2.85 2.29 -5.47
C VAL A 105 -3.13 1.79 -6.88
N MET A 106 -3.40 2.71 -7.80
CA MET A 106 -3.48 2.44 -9.23
C MET A 106 -2.15 2.80 -9.91
N LEU A 107 -1.59 1.84 -10.63
CA LEU A 107 -0.46 2.02 -11.52
C LEU A 107 -1.01 2.01 -12.94
N MET A 108 -0.98 3.14 -13.61
CA MET A 108 -1.55 3.37 -14.94
C MET A 108 -0.45 3.70 -15.94
N ASP A 109 -0.77 3.53 -17.21
CA ASP A 109 0.17 3.73 -18.28
C ASP A 109 1.45 2.89 -18.11
N LEU A 110 1.23 1.60 -17.92
CA LEU A 110 2.30 0.64 -17.71
C LEU A 110 3.20 0.55 -18.92
N LYS A 111 4.51 0.70 -18.73
CA LYS A 111 5.54 0.64 -19.76
C LYS A 111 5.77 -0.77 -20.29
N ALA A 112 5.53 -1.78 -19.44
CA ALA A 112 5.63 -3.19 -19.74
C ALA A 112 4.60 -4.00 -18.94
N PRO A 113 4.25 -5.22 -19.35
CA PRO A 113 3.44 -6.13 -18.53
C PRO A 113 4.07 -6.35 -17.15
N VAL A 114 3.23 -6.49 -16.14
CA VAL A 114 3.63 -6.81 -14.77
C VAL A 114 3.39 -8.29 -14.55
N ASP A 115 4.43 -9.08 -14.72
CA ASP A 115 4.35 -10.53 -14.70
C ASP A 115 4.32 -11.08 -13.27
N LYS A 116 3.59 -12.18 -13.10
CA LYS A 116 3.55 -12.93 -11.84
C LYS A 116 4.96 -13.33 -11.39
N ASP A 117 5.18 -13.38 -10.08
CA ASP A 117 6.44 -13.75 -9.43
C ASP A 117 7.61 -12.78 -9.70
N THR A 118 7.34 -11.59 -10.25
CA THR A 118 8.28 -10.47 -10.36
C THR A 118 8.10 -9.51 -9.17
N LYS A 119 8.89 -8.42 -9.17
CA LYS A 119 8.78 -7.33 -8.19
C LYS A 119 8.58 -6.00 -8.89
N VAL A 120 7.70 -5.17 -8.35
CA VAL A 120 7.42 -3.81 -8.82
C VAL A 120 7.95 -2.81 -7.81
N PRO A 121 8.88 -1.91 -8.22
CA PRO A 121 9.31 -0.81 -7.37
C PRO A 121 8.21 0.23 -7.26
N VAL A 122 7.86 0.58 -6.03
CA VAL A 122 6.89 1.64 -5.70
C VAL A 122 7.46 2.50 -4.58
N THR A 123 7.43 3.80 -4.76
CA THR A 123 7.81 4.79 -3.75
C THR A 123 6.55 5.48 -3.24
N LEU A 124 6.32 5.41 -1.95
CA LEU A 124 5.24 6.10 -1.27
C LEU A 124 5.77 7.39 -0.67
N VAL A 125 5.11 8.51 -0.93
CA VAL A 125 5.46 9.84 -0.41
C VAL A 125 4.46 10.22 0.67
N PHE A 126 4.93 10.32 1.90
CA PHE A 126 4.13 10.71 3.06
C PHE A 126 4.46 12.13 3.48
N LYS A 127 3.48 12.78 4.10
CA LYS A 127 3.63 14.09 4.71
C LYS A 127 3.09 14.05 6.13
N ASP A 128 3.91 14.43 7.10
CA ASP A 128 3.49 14.49 8.50
C ASP A 128 2.65 15.75 8.82
N ALA A 129 2.18 15.86 10.07
CA ALA A 129 1.41 17.02 10.53
C ALA A 129 2.22 18.33 10.53
N LYS A 130 3.55 18.24 10.50
CA LYS A 130 4.48 19.40 10.44
C LYS A 130 4.78 19.81 9.01
N GLY A 131 4.29 19.04 8.03
CA GLY A 131 4.53 19.28 6.61
C GLY A 131 5.84 18.68 6.08
N VAL A 132 6.55 17.89 6.88
CA VAL A 132 7.78 17.21 6.46
C VAL A 132 7.43 16.02 5.60
N GLU A 133 8.06 15.92 4.45
CA GLU A 133 7.88 14.79 3.52
C GLU A 133 8.88 13.69 3.83
N SER A 134 8.40 12.45 3.77
CA SER A 134 9.21 11.24 3.87
C SER A 134 8.85 10.28 2.74
N LYS A 135 9.84 9.54 2.23
CA LYS A 135 9.68 8.56 1.17
C LYS A 135 9.97 7.16 1.69
N VAL A 136 9.13 6.22 1.31
CA VAL A 136 9.30 4.80 1.60
C VAL A 136 9.33 4.04 0.28
N GLU A 137 10.48 3.44 -0.02
CA GLU A 137 10.66 2.62 -1.22
C GLU A 137 10.33 1.16 -0.92
N LEU A 138 9.51 0.57 -1.77
CA LEU A 138 9.01 -0.79 -1.63
C LEU A 138 9.28 -1.60 -2.90
N GLN A 139 9.53 -2.90 -2.73
CA GLN A 139 9.59 -3.87 -3.81
C GLN A 139 8.39 -4.81 -3.67
N LEU A 140 7.29 -4.49 -4.35
CA LEU A 140 6.04 -5.21 -4.24
C LEU A 140 6.12 -6.55 -4.99
N PRO A 141 5.94 -7.70 -4.32
CA PRO A 141 5.79 -8.96 -5.02
C PRO A 141 4.52 -8.94 -5.88
N VAL A 142 4.63 -9.49 -7.08
CA VAL A 142 3.52 -9.54 -8.03
C VAL A 142 2.83 -10.90 -7.94
N SER A 143 1.52 -10.87 -7.74
CA SER A 143 0.71 -12.08 -7.61
C SER A 143 -0.65 -11.92 -8.31
N THR A 144 -1.27 -13.05 -8.65
CA THR A 144 -2.65 -13.09 -9.19
C THR A 144 -3.70 -13.10 -8.09
N LYS A 145 -3.30 -13.43 -6.84
CA LYS A 145 -4.17 -13.50 -5.66
C LYS A 145 -3.52 -12.78 -4.48
N PRO A 146 -4.30 -12.25 -3.53
CA PRO A 146 -3.75 -11.71 -2.29
C PRO A 146 -2.85 -12.74 -1.60
N PRO A 147 -1.69 -12.32 -1.05
CA PRO A 147 -0.87 -13.18 -0.20
C PRO A 147 -1.68 -13.72 0.99
N ALA A 148 -1.32 -14.89 1.49
CA ALA A 148 -1.94 -15.46 2.68
C ALA A 148 -1.81 -14.46 3.86
N GLY A 149 -2.95 -14.08 4.47
CA GLY A 149 -3.02 -13.06 5.52
C GLY A 149 -3.66 -11.74 5.09
N MET A 150 -3.82 -11.49 3.78
CA MET A 150 -4.62 -10.38 3.21
C MET A 150 -5.86 -10.87 2.47
N ALA A 151 -6.19 -12.15 2.58
CA ALA A 151 -7.46 -12.65 2.05
C ALA A 151 -8.58 -11.97 2.82
N HIS A 152 -9.46 -11.24 2.10
CA HIS A 152 -10.70 -10.73 2.66
C HIS A 152 -11.45 -11.86 3.39
N PRO A 153 -12.16 -11.57 4.48
CA PRO A 153 -13.25 -12.44 4.92
C PRO A 153 -14.07 -12.73 3.64
N LYS A 154 -14.25 -14.00 3.31
CA LYS A 154 -15.11 -14.44 2.20
C LYS A 154 -16.33 -13.55 2.19
N GLU A 155 -16.63 -12.93 1.04
CA GLU A 155 -17.97 -12.42 0.78
C GLU A 155 -18.94 -13.45 1.34
N ALA A 156 -19.73 -13.03 2.33
CA ALA A 156 -20.79 -13.87 2.85
C ALA A 156 -21.56 -14.30 1.62
N LYS A 157 -21.56 -15.62 1.34
CA LYS A 157 -22.45 -16.19 0.35
C LYS A 157 -23.80 -15.60 0.64
N MET A 158 -24.32 -14.77 -0.23
CA MET A 158 -25.75 -14.56 -0.33
C MET A 158 -26.29 -15.93 -0.75
N ASP A 159 -26.60 -16.75 0.23
CA ASP A 159 -27.44 -17.91 0.03
C ASP A 159 -28.76 -17.36 -0.48
N HIS A 160 -28.92 -17.55 -1.77
CA HIS A 160 -30.15 -17.27 -2.49
C HIS A 160 -31.22 -18.26 -1.98
N CYS A 161 -31.79 -17.95 -0.82
CA CYS A 161 -33.00 -18.59 -0.34
C CYS A 161 -34.18 -18.15 -1.22
N MET A 162 -34.20 -18.65 -2.44
CA MET A 162 -35.40 -18.68 -3.28
C MET A 162 -35.86 -20.14 -3.42
N HIS A 163 -36.48 -20.63 -2.37
CA HIS A 163 -37.48 -21.69 -2.49
C HIS A 163 -38.74 -21.21 -1.77
N GLY A 164 -39.45 -20.31 -2.43
CA GLY A 164 -40.87 -20.08 -2.16
C GLY A 164 -41.63 -21.33 -2.57
N ALA A 165 -41.90 -22.18 -1.60
CA ALA A 165 -42.86 -23.27 -1.79
C ALA A 165 -44.25 -22.66 -2.05
N MET A 166 -44.76 -22.81 -3.26
CA MET A 166 -46.17 -22.55 -3.58
C MET A 166 -47.06 -23.53 -2.77
N PRO A 167 -48.11 -23.05 -2.09
CA PRO A 167 -49.09 -23.95 -1.48
C PRO A 167 -49.94 -24.58 -2.58
N PRO A 168 -50.38 -25.83 -2.42
CA PRO A 168 -51.20 -26.53 -3.43
C PRO A 168 -52.60 -25.90 -3.53
N LYS A 169 -52.98 -25.58 -4.74
CA LYS A 169 -54.31 -25.08 -5.13
C LYS A 169 -55.34 -26.19 -4.88
N LYS A 170 -56.28 -25.99 -3.94
CA LYS A 170 -57.48 -26.81 -3.81
C LYS A 170 -58.41 -26.48 -4.97
N THR A 171 -58.76 -27.47 -5.76
CA THR A 171 -59.89 -27.47 -6.71
C THR A 171 -61.08 -28.22 -6.12
N PRO A 172 -62.33 -27.84 -6.49
CA PRO A 172 -63.57 -28.22 -5.82
C PRO A 172 -64.00 -29.67 -6.07
#